data_03c5077fa1cadee980531fed2f32c28d
#
_entry.id   03c5077fa1cadee980531fed2f32c28d
#
_cell.length_a   1.000
_cell.length_b   1.000
_cell.length_c   1.000
_cell.angle_alpha   90.00
_cell.angle_beta   90.00
_cell.angle_gamma   90.00
#
_symmetry.space_group_name_H-M   'P 1'
#
loop_
_entity.id
_entity.type
_entity.pdbx_description
1 polymer ?
#
loop_
_entity_poly.entity_id
_entity_poly.type
_entity_poly.pdbx_seq_one_letter_code
_entity_poly.pdbx_strand_id
1 'polypeptide(L)'
;MSDRLEQLHTWVCKTLGLNDYKLQPASADASFRRYFRLQYGLQSFIIMDAPPERERCEPFIDIANRLLAAGVNVPEILEVDAANGFILLSDLGSSLYLDRLNDEYADALYDDALAALLVIQQRSDITGMPEYSENLLQAEMDLFTDWLLGRHLKIQLNGKRQDGIKKIFELLKTAALTQPQVFVHRDYHSRNLMICEEHNPGILDFQDAVIGPVTYDLVSLLKDCYIKWPREKVNAWALDYYYRLEQTEIDEAGFLRWFDLMGVQRHLKASGIFARLCHRDNKSGYLQDIPRTLGYITDLETGYPELGPLVDLLNTEVIPAMAEANNQCTP
;
A
#
# COMPACT_ATOMS: atom_id res chain seq x y z
N MET A 1 27.22 -10.24 4.55
CA MET A 1 26.27 -10.78 3.54
C MET A 1 26.49 -12.26 3.23
N SER A 2 27.74 -12.78 3.19
CA SER A 2 28.01 -14.22 2.95
C SER A 2 27.44 -15.13 4.05
N ASP A 3 27.61 -14.77 5.31
CA ASP A 3 27.18 -15.53 6.48
C ASP A 3 25.65 -15.78 6.52
N ARG A 4 24.83 -14.75 6.23
CA ARG A 4 23.36 -14.86 6.29
C ARG A 4 22.79 -15.74 5.17
N LEU A 5 23.34 -15.69 3.96
CA LEU A 5 22.96 -16.59 2.87
C LEU A 5 23.37 -18.04 3.16
N GLU A 6 24.52 -18.25 3.78
CA GLU A 6 24.99 -19.56 4.19
C GLU A 6 24.08 -20.19 5.28
N GLN A 7 23.64 -19.38 6.24
CA GLN A 7 22.62 -19.79 7.23
C GLN A 7 21.31 -20.19 6.55
N LEU A 8 20.84 -19.40 5.57
CA LEU A 8 19.64 -19.71 4.81
C LEU A 8 19.79 -21.01 4.02
N HIS A 9 20.90 -21.23 3.33
CA HIS A 9 21.17 -22.49 2.64
C HIS A 9 21.20 -23.69 3.60
N THR A 10 21.82 -23.53 4.76
CA THR A 10 21.87 -24.56 5.80
C THR A 10 20.46 -24.90 6.29
N TRP A 11 19.63 -23.89 6.51
CA TRP A 11 18.22 -24.07 6.92
C TRP A 11 17.42 -24.80 5.85
N VAL A 12 17.54 -24.42 4.58
CA VAL A 12 16.87 -25.09 3.46
C VAL A 12 17.24 -26.58 3.39
N CYS A 13 18.55 -26.87 3.41
CA CYS A 13 19.03 -28.26 3.38
C CYS A 13 18.50 -29.08 4.55
N LYS A 14 18.50 -28.52 5.76
CA LYS A 14 18.07 -29.21 6.98
C LYS A 14 16.55 -29.40 7.02
N THR A 15 15.78 -28.38 6.66
CA THR A 15 14.31 -28.34 6.80
C THR A 15 13.62 -29.09 5.68
N LEU A 16 14.09 -28.90 4.44
CA LEU A 16 13.47 -29.50 3.26
C LEU A 16 14.19 -30.78 2.77
N GLY A 17 15.36 -31.10 3.33
CA GLY A 17 16.17 -32.23 2.88
C GLY A 17 16.73 -32.04 1.44
N LEU A 18 16.74 -30.81 0.92
CA LEU A 18 17.12 -30.51 -0.45
C LEU A 18 18.61 -30.16 -0.53
N ASN A 19 19.30 -30.81 -1.47
CA ASN A 19 20.71 -30.53 -1.76
C ASN A 19 20.96 -30.00 -3.17
N ASP A 20 19.97 -30.10 -4.07
CA ASP A 20 20.03 -29.61 -5.44
C ASP A 20 18.81 -28.74 -5.72
N TYR A 21 18.93 -27.42 -5.54
CA TYR A 21 17.91 -26.43 -5.78
C TYR A 21 18.53 -25.13 -6.31
N LYS A 22 17.69 -24.32 -6.94
CA LYS A 22 18.10 -22.96 -7.37
C LYS A 22 17.46 -21.94 -6.42
N LEU A 23 18.27 -20.98 -5.98
CA LEU A 23 17.84 -19.86 -5.16
C LEU A 23 18.12 -18.56 -5.90
N GLN A 24 17.08 -17.75 -6.15
CA GLN A 24 17.18 -16.48 -6.86
C GLN A 24 16.43 -15.39 -6.09
N PRO A 25 16.88 -14.12 -6.11
CA PRO A 25 16.10 -13.01 -5.57
C PRO A 25 14.72 -12.97 -6.24
N ALA A 26 13.64 -12.90 -5.45
CA ALA A 26 12.27 -12.83 -5.94
C ALA A 26 11.76 -11.40 -6.04
N SER A 27 12.10 -10.54 -5.08
CA SER A 27 11.79 -9.11 -5.12
C SER A 27 12.87 -8.29 -4.39
N ALA A 28 12.97 -7.01 -4.75
CA ALA A 28 13.76 -6.01 -4.05
C ALA A 28 12.79 -5.03 -3.40
N ASP A 29 12.33 -5.33 -2.19
CA ASP A 29 11.42 -4.47 -1.44
C ASP A 29 12.13 -3.28 -0.79
N ALA A 30 11.34 -2.31 -0.32
CA ALA A 30 11.81 -1.15 0.43
C ALA A 30 12.07 -1.47 1.92
N SER A 31 11.75 -2.68 2.38
CA SER A 31 11.94 -3.17 3.74
C SER A 31 13.31 -3.83 3.95
N PHE A 32 13.59 -4.23 5.19
CA PHE A 32 14.75 -5.05 5.52
C PHE A 32 14.54 -6.54 5.22
N ARG A 33 13.32 -6.94 4.84
CA ARG A 33 12.98 -8.29 4.40
C ARG A 33 13.54 -8.52 3.01
N ARG A 34 14.06 -9.72 2.79
CA ARG A 34 14.52 -10.19 1.48
C ARG A 34 13.70 -11.41 1.10
N TYR A 35 13.33 -11.50 -0.15
CA TYR A 35 12.57 -12.63 -0.66
C TYR A 35 13.38 -13.35 -1.72
N PHE A 36 13.45 -14.67 -1.61
CA PHE A 36 14.15 -15.53 -2.54
C PHE A 36 13.19 -16.59 -3.09
N ARG A 37 13.21 -16.79 -4.39
CA ARG A 37 12.51 -17.91 -5.02
C ARG A 37 13.40 -19.12 -5.00
N LEU A 38 12.91 -20.20 -4.37
CA LEU A 38 13.53 -21.51 -4.34
C LEU A 38 12.84 -22.39 -5.39
N GLN A 39 13.60 -22.93 -6.33
CA GLN A 39 13.13 -23.86 -7.34
C GLN A 39 13.74 -25.24 -7.12
N TYR A 40 12.90 -26.26 -7.03
CA TYR A 40 13.29 -27.67 -6.89
C TYR A 40 12.44 -28.53 -7.83
N GLY A 41 13.03 -29.06 -8.88
CA GLY A 41 12.30 -29.74 -9.94
C GLY A 41 11.26 -28.82 -10.59
N LEU A 42 9.99 -29.22 -10.51
CA LEU A 42 8.83 -28.43 -10.99
C LEU A 42 8.19 -27.57 -9.89
N GLN A 43 8.65 -27.68 -8.66
CA GLN A 43 8.08 -26.92 -7.53
C GLN A 43 8.81 -25.60 -7.36
N SER A 44 8.05 -24.57 -6.96
CA SER A 44 8.53 -23.24 -6.64
C SER A 44 7.98 -22.80 -5.28
N PHE A 45 8.86 -22.20 -4.48
CA PHE A 45 8.54 -21.66 -3.16
C PHE A 45 9.17 -20.29 -3.00
N ILE A 46 8.67 -19.51 -2.05
CA ILE A 46 9.30 -18.26 -1.64
C ILE A 46 9.89 -18.43 -0.24
N ILE A 47 11.12 -17.99 -0.06
CA ILE A 47 11.73 -17.87 1.26
C ILE A 47 11.78 -16.40 1.63
N MET A 48 11.12 -16.03 2.73
CA MET A 48 11.30 -14.74 3.38
C MET A 48 12.47 -14.82 4.34
N ASP A 49 13.41 -13.89 4.20
CA ASP A 49 14.52 -13.68 5.12
C ASP A 49 14.34 -12.33 5.81
N ALA A 50 13.90 -12.37 7.07
CA ALA A 50 13.65 -11.23 7.95
C ALA A 50 14.66 -11.25 9.11
N PRO A 51 15.81 -10.52 9.03
CA PRO A 51 16.81 -10.54 10.09
C PRO A 51 16.22 -10.14 11.44
N PRO A 52 16.27 -11.01 12.49
CA PRO A 52 15.53 -10.80 13.75
C PRO A 52 15.89 -9.51 14.50
N GLU A 53 17.12 -8.99 14.30
CA GLU A 53 17.56 -7.72 14.88
C GLU A 53 16.93 -6.49 14.23
N ARG A 54 16.21 -6.65 13.12
CA ARG A 54 15.57 -5.56 12.34
C ARG A 54 14.10 -5.75 12.09
N GLU A 55 13.67 -7.00 11.93
CA GLU A 55 12.30 -7.34 11.53
C GLU A 55 11.77 -8.50 12.38
N ARG A 56 10.50 -8.42 12.74
CA ARG A 56 9.80 -9.47 13.47
C ARG A 56 8.94 -10.28 12.49
N CYS A 57 8.95 -11.60 12.65
CA CYS A 57 8.14 -12.51 11.83
C CYS A 57 6.69 -12.59 12.32
N GLU A 58 6.43 -12.36 13.60
CA GLU A 58 5.12 -12.58 14.22
C GLU A 58 3.99 -11.77 13.58
N PRO A 59 4.15 -10.46 13.24
CA PRO A 59 3.09 -9.71 12.54
C PRO A 59 2.74 -10.32 11.19
N PHE A 60 3.74 -10.76 10.41
CA PHE A 60 3.51 -11.41 9.13
C PHE A 60 2.73 -12.72 9.31
N ILE A 61 3.14 -13.56 10.28
CA ILE A 61 2.50 -14.85 10.56
C ILE A 61 1.05 -14.65 11.03
N ASP A 62 0.81 -13.71 11.95
CA ASP A 62 -0.52 -13.43 12.49
C ASP A 62 -1.48 -12.99 11.39
N ILE A 63 -1.09 -12.00 10.58
CA ILE A 63 -1.94 -11.46 9.53
C ILE A 63 -2.16 -12.49 8.40
N ALA A 64 -1.11 -13.25 7.99
CA ALA A 64 -1.26 -14.30 7.01
C ALA A 64 -2.32 -15.33 7.43
N ASN A 65 -2.27 -15.78 8.69
CA ASN A 65 -3.22 -16.77 9.22
C ASN A 65 -4.66 -16.22 9.26
N ARG A 66 -4.86 -14.95 9.62
CA ARG A 66 -6.18 -14.31 9.62
C ARG A 66 -6.77 -14.23 8.20
N LEU A 67 -5.97 -13.84 7.22
CA LEU A 67 -6.38 -13.76 5.82
C LEU A 67 -6.67 -15.13 5.23
N LEU A 68 -5.83 -16.14 5.47
CA LEU A 68 -6.08 -17.52 5.07
C LEU A 68 -7.37 -18.07 5.68
N ALA A 69 -7.61 -17.84 6.98
CA ALA A 69 -8.83 -18.25 7.65
C ALA A 69 -10.09 -17.57 7.08
N ALA A 70 -9.96 -16.36 6.56
CA ALA A 70 -11.03 -15.63 5.87
C ALA A 70 -11.29 -16.15 4.44
N GLY A 71 -10.42 -17.01 3.91
CA GLY A 71 -10.49 -17.53 2.53
C GLY A 71 -9.84 -16.60 1.49
N VAL A 72 -8.91 -15.74 1.92
CA VAL A 72 -8.16 -14.85 1.05
C VAL A 72 -6.90 -15.54 0.54
N ASN A 73 -6.58 -15.38 -0.74
CA ASN A 73 -5.38 -15.94 -1.34
C ASN A 73 -4.13 -15.12 -0.98
N VAL A 74 -3.43 -15.54 0.05
CA VAL A 74 -2.13 -15.02 0.47
C VAL A 74 -1.10 -16.15 0.49
N PRO A 75 0.21 -15.88 0.50
CA PRO A 75 1.22 -16.94 0.62
C PRO A 75 0.97 -17.81 1.86
N GLU A 76 0.80 -19.12 1.64
CA GLU A 76 0.70 -20.08 2.73
C GLU A 76 2.04 -20.24 3.43
N ILE A 77 2.02 -20.26 4.76
CA ILE A 77 3.21 -20.49 5.58
C ILE A 77 3.43 -22.00 5.69
N LEU A 78 4.49 -22.47 5.08
CA LEU A 78 4.82 -23.91 5.04
C LEU A 78 5.75 -24.31 6.18
N GLU A 79 6.77 -23.48 6.47
CA GLU A 79 7.75 -23.72 7.54
C GLU A 79 8.23 -22.39 8.12
N VAL A 80 8.56 -22.36 9.41
CA VAL A 80 9.01 -21.18 10.15
C VAL A 80 10.23 -21.49 11.00
N ASP A 81 11.28 -20.69 10.84
CA ASP A 81 12.40 -20.59 11.76
C ASP A 81 12.45 -19.16 12.33
N ALA A 82 11.60 -18.90 13.32
CA ALA A 82 11.49 -17.57 13.91
C ALA A 82 12.79 -17.10 14.60
N ALA A 83 13.61 -18.03 15.12
CA ALA A 83 14.87 -17.72 15.78
C ALA A 83 15.88 -17.11 14.79
N ASN A 84 15.87 -17.59 13.56
CA ASN A 84 16.71 -17.10 12.48
C ASN A 84 15.99 -16.14 11.53
N GLY A 85 14.65 -15.96 11.67
CA GLY A 85 13.85 -15.08 10.83
C GLY A 85 13.67 -15.60 9.40
N PHE A 86 13.58 -16.92 9.21
CA PHE A 86 13.29 -17.55 7.92
C PHE A 86 11.88 -18.11 7.89
N ILE A 87 11.16 -17.84 6.81
CA ILE A 87 9.83 -18.41 6.57
C ILE A 87 9.78 -18.96 5.15
N LEU A 88 9.35 -20.22 5.00
CA LEU A 88 9.03 -20.82 3.72
C LEU A 88 7.56 -20.60 3.39
N LEU A 89 7.30 -20.08 2.20
CA LEU A 89 5.99 -19.67 1.72
C LEU A 89 5.64 -20.38 0.40
N SER A 90 4.35 -20.55 0.13
CA SER A 90 3.90 -20.87 -1.23
C SER A 90 4.26 -19.73 -2.21
N ASP A 91 4.49 -20.10 -3.47
CA ASP A 91 4.83 -19.14 -4.53
C ASP A 91 3.57 -18.77 -5.34
N LEU A 92 3.12 -17.54 -5.27
CA LEU A 92 1.96 -17.03 -6.02
C LEU A 92 2.32 -16.61 -7.46
N GLY A 93 3.53 -16.92 -7.93
CA GLY A 93 3.98 -16.59 -9.27
C GLY A 93 4.79 -15.30 -9.38
N SER A 94 4.81 -14.69 -10.57
CA SER A 94 5.65 -13.53 -10.85
C SER A 94 4.95 -12.40 -11.60
N SER A 95 3.64 -12.52 -11.90
CA SER A 95 2.88 -11.54 -12.65
C SER A 95 2.10 -10.63 -11.71
N LEU A 96 2.44 -9.34 -11.71
CA LEU A 96 1.73 -8.34 -10.92
C LEU A 96 0.50 -7.81 -11.67
N TYR A 97 -0.50 -7.34 -10.95
CA TYR A 97 -1.64 -6.61 -11.53
C TYR A 97 -1.16 -5.42 -12.36
N LEU A 98 -0.19 -4.64 -11.85
CA LEU A 98 0.34 -3.48 -12.56
C LEU A 98 0.85 -3.82 -13.97
N ASP A 99 1.44 -4.99 -14.17
CA ASP A 99 1.99 -5.44 -15.46
C ASP A 99 0.91 -5.76 -16.50
N ARG A 100 -0.33 -5.96 -16.04
CA ARG A 100 -1.46 -6.37 -16.90
C ARG A 100 -2.59 -5.36 -16.96
N LEU A 101 -2.62 -4.38 -16.06
CA LEU A 101 -3.65 -3.35 -16.05
C LEU A 101 -3.56 -2.48 -17.31
N ASN A 102 -4.58 -2.59 -18.16
CA ASN A 102 -4.83 -1.79 -19.35
C ASN A 102 -6.34 -1.71 -19.60
N ASP A 103 -6.79 -0.99 -20.62
CA ASP A 103 -8.22 -0.80 -20.89
C ASP A 103 -8.98 -2.10 -21.17
N GLU A 104 -8.30 -3.16 -21.65
CA GLU A 104 -8.91 -4.45 -21.97
C GLU A 104 -9.17 -5.30 -20.71
N TYR A 105 -8.23 -5.30 -19.75
CA TYR A 105 -8.27 -6.21 -18.59
C TYR A 105 -8.66 -5.54 -17.27
N ALA A 106 -8.68 -4.21 -17.22
CA ALA A 106 -8.87 -3.48 -15.95
C ALA A 106 -10.18 -3.83 -15.25
N ASP A 107 -11.30 -3.90 -16.00
CA ASP A 107 -12.60 -4.16 -15.39
C ASP A 107 -12.66 -5.54 -14.72
N ALA A 108 -12.13 -6.59 -15.38
CA ALA A 108 -12.09 -7.93 -14.83
C ALA A 108 -11.14 -8.05 -13.62
N LEU A 109 -9.94 -7.46 -13.73
CA LEU A 109 -8.95 -7.50 -12.65
C LEU A 109 -9.43 -6.72 -11.42
N TYR A 110 -10.07 -5.56 -11.62
CA TYR A 110 -10.63 -4.81 -10.49
C TYR A 110 -11.86 -5.48 -9.91
N ASP A 111 -12.70 -6.17 -10.69
CA ASP A 111 -13.81 -6.97 -10.16
C ASP A 111 -13.32 -8.05 -9.19
N ASP A 112 -12.30 -8.82 -9.58
CA ASP A 112 -11.65 -9.82 -8.72
C ASP A 112 -11.06 -9.17 -7.46
N ALA A 113 -10.34 -8.05 -7.61
CA ALA A 113 -9.72 -7.37 -6.48
C ALA A 113 -10.75 -6.76 -5.52
N LEU A 114 -11.85 -6.21 -6.01
CA LEU A 114 -12.96 -5.68 -5.20
C LEU A 114 -13.67 -6.81 -4.45
N ALA A 115 -13.88 -7.95 -5.10
CA ALA A 115 -14.45 -9.13 -4.44
C ALA A 115 -13.55 -9.65 -3.30
N ALA A 116 -12.23 -9.73 -3.53
CA ALA A 116 -11.27 -10.12 -2.50
C ALA A 116 -11.22 -9.11 -1.35
N LEU A 117 -11.27 -7.80 -1.65
CA LEU A 117 -11.31 -6.75 -0.63
C LEU A 117 -12.55 -6.84 0.27
N LEU A 118 -13.71 -7.15 -0.32
CA LEU A 118 -14.93 -7.41 0.46
C LEU A 118 -14.75 -8.58 1.43
N VAL A 119 -14.15 -9.68 0.97
CA VAL A 119 -13.87 -10.85 1.83
C VAL A 119 -12.93 -10.45 2.97
N ILE A 120 -11.86 -9.71 2.68
CA ILE A 120 -10.93 -9.20 3.69
C ILE A 120 -11.67 -8.41 4.75
N GLN A 121 -12.48 -7.43 4.35
CA GLN A 121 -13.14 -6.50 5.27
C GLN A 121 -14.28 -7.13 6.07
N GLN A 122 -14.99 -8.11 5.48
CA GLN A 122 -16.17 -8.72 6.12
C GLN A 122 -15.84 -9.97 6.94
N ARG A 123 -14.74 -10.69 6.63
CA ARG A 123 -14.51 -12.03 7.20
C ARG A 123 -13.21 -12.14 7.99
N SER A 124 -12.25 -11.23 7.81
CA SER A 124 -11.00 -11.32 8.58
C SER A 124 -11.23 -10.96 10.04
N ASP A 125 -10.67 -11.76 10.94
CA ASP A 125 -10.70 -11.47 12.36
C ASP A 125 -9.81 -10.24 12.67
N ILE A 126 -10.43 -9.19 13.23
CA ILE A 126 -9.76 -7.94 13.63
C ILE A 126 -9.42 -7.88 15.12
N THR A 127 -9.72 -8.94 15.88
CA THR A 127 -9.52 -8.96 17.33
C THR A 127 -8.06 -8.74 17.70
N GLY A 128 -7.79 -7.68 18.49
CA GLY A 128 -6.45 -7.35 18.96
C GLY A 128 -5.52 -6.73 17.93
N MET A 129 -6.00 -6.41 16.72
CA MET A 129 -5.22 -5.65 15.75
C MET A 129 -5.06 -4.18 16.18
N PRO A 130 -3.97 -3.52 15.78
CA PRO A 130 -3.79 -2.08 16.05
C PRO A 130 -4.83 -1.24 15.30
N GLU A 131 -5.24 -0.12 15.89
CA GLU A 131 -6.15 0.83 15.27
C GLU A 131 -5.40 1.86 14.41
N TYR A 132 -6.03 2.28 13.33
CA TYR A 132 -5.59 3.42 12.53
C TYR A 132 -5.96 4.72 13.26
N SER A 133 -5.23 4.99 14.33
CA SER A 133 -5.53 6.08 15.26
C SER A 133 -5.37 7.46 14.63
N GLU A 134 -5.96 8.48 15.28
CA GLU A 134 -5.76 9.89 14.92
C GLU A 134 -4.28 10.27 14.85
N ASN A 135 -3.47 9.78 15.79
CA ASN A 135 -2.03 10.03 15.82
C ASN A 135 -1.31 9.41 14.62
N LEU A 136 -1.72 8.20 14.19
CA LEU A 136 -1.13 7.54 13.02
C LEU A 136 -1.51 8.29 11.74
N LEU A 137 -2.79 8.70 11.59
CA LEU A 137 -3.25 9.51 10.47
C LEU A 137 -2.47 10.83 10.39
N GLN A 138 -2.26 11.51 11.53
CA GLN A 138 -1.49 12.75 11.59
C GLN A 138 -0.03 12.51 11.18
N ALA A 139 0.64 11.53 11.77
CA ALA A 139 2.04 11.21 11.48
C ALA A 139 2.26 10.85 9.99
N GLU A 140 1.29 10.21 9.35
CA GLU A 140 1.36 9.91 7.93
C GLU A 140 1.19 11.15 7.05
N MET A 141 0.30 12.08 7.41
CA MET A 141 0.17 13.35 6.69
C MET A 141 1.37 14.28 6.93
N ASP A 142 2.00 14.20 8.10
CA ASP A 142 3.23 14.94 8.39
C ASP A 142 4.39 14.54 7.47
N LEU A 143 4.37 13.34 6.89
CA LEU A 143 5.35 12.95 5.87
C LEU A 143 5.32 13.88 4.65
N PHE A 144 4.15 14.39 4.24
CA PHE A 144 4.03 15.38 3.18
C PHE A 144 4.73 16.68 3.55
N THR A 145 4.47 17.21 4.74
CA THR A 145 5.05 18.48 5.19
C THR A 145 6.55 18.38 5.46
N ASP A 146 6.99 17.28 6.07
CA ASP A 146 8.38 17.12 6.48
C ASP A 146 9.29 16.73 5.32
N TRP A 147 8.88 15.71 4.55
CA TRP A 147 9.74 15.14 3.52
C TRP A 147 9.53 15.76 2.15
N LEU A 148 8.29 15.93 1.69
CA LEU A 148 8.06 16.54 0.38
C LEU A 148 8.25 18.04 0.45
N LEU A 149 7.50 18.78 1.29
CA LEU A 149 7.63 20.23 1.34
C LEU A 149 8.97 20.64 1.93
N GLY A 150 9.28 20.20 3.16
CA GLY A 150 10.44 20.67 3.91
C GLY A 150 11.77 20.18 3.36
N ARG A 151 11.91 18.86 3.17
CA ARG A 151 13.21 18.27 2.78
C ARG A 151 13.47 18.32 1.29
N HIS A 152 12.48 17.95 0.46
CA HIS A 152 12.68 17.81 -0.99
C HIS A 152 12.54 19.16 -1.71
N LEU A 153 11.45 19.89 -1.46
CA LEU A 153 11.16 21.16 -2.16
C LEU A 153 11.64 22.40 -1.42
N LYS A 154 12.04 22.29 -0.16
CA LYS A 154 12.46 23.40 0.71
C LYS A 154 11.39 24.50 0.85
N ILE A 155 10.12 24.12 0.75
CA ILE A 155 8.95 24.99 0.95
C ILE A 155 8.61 25.00 2.44
N GLN A 156 8.50 26.20 3.03
CA GLN A 156 8.11 26.39 4.43
C GLN A 156 6.70 26.94 4.51
N LEU A 157 5.83 26.22 5.20
CA LEU A 157 4.49 26.67 5.51
C LEU A 157 4.54 27.68 6.66
N ASN A 158 3.90 28.84 6.49
CA ASN A 158 3.80 29.86 7.51
C ASN A 158 2.44 30.56 7.51
N GLY A 159 2.08 31.19 8.63
CA GLY A 159 0.88 32.00 8.78
C GLY A 159 -0.40 31.28 8.28
N LYS A 160 -1.18 31.98 7.45
CA LYS A 160 -2.48 31.51 6.95
C LYS A 160 -2.40 30.17 6.19
N ARG A 161 -1.28 29.91 5.48
CA ARG A 161 -1.11 28.64 4.76
C ARG A 161 -0.98 27.47 5.72
N GLN A 162 -0.15 27.62 6.74
CA GLN A 162 -0.01 26.60 7.77
C GLN A 162 -1.34 26.30 8.46
N ASP A 163 -2.10 27.37 8.81
CA ASP A 163 -3.42 27.21 9.43
C ASP A 163 -4.43 26.53 8.50
N GLY A 164 -4.36 26.85 7.19
CA GLY A 164 -5.20 26.22 6.17
C GLY A 164 -4.93 24.70 6.06
N ILE A 165 -3.66 24.30 5.97
CA ILE A 165 -3.27 22.88 5.90
C ILE A 165 -3.64 22.14 7.19
N LYS A 166 -3.44 22.73 8.36
CA LYS A 166 -3.88 22.12 9.63
C LYS A 166 -5.38 21.85 9.65
N LYS A 167 -6.21 22.79 9.19
CA LYS A 167 -7.67 22.58 9.12
C LYS A 167 -8.04 21.46 8.16
N ILE A 168 -7.32 21.32 7.05
CA ILE A 168 -7.54 20.21 6.11
C ILE A 168 -7.14 18.89 6.77
N PHE A 169 -6.03 18.82 7.49
CA PHE A 169 -5.64 17.61 8.20
C PHE A 169 -6.69 17.19 9.25
N GLU A 170 -7.25 18.15 10.00
CA GLU A 170 -8.36 17.87 10.92
C GLU A 170 -9.62 17.34 10.19
N LEU A 171 -9.97 17.94 9.04
CA LEU A 171 -11.06 17.45 8.20
C LEU A 171 -10.83 16.01 7.75
N LEU A 172 -9.62 15.68 7.25
CA LEU A 172 -9.27 14.35 6.76
C LEU A 172 -9.28 13.30 7.88
N LYS A 173 -8.75 13.64 9.07
CA LYS A 173 -8.82 12.76 10.25
C LYS A 173 -10.27 12.47 10.64
N THR A 174 -11.08 13.53 10.74
CA THR A 174 -12.50 13.38 11.07
C THR A 174 -13.21 12.50 10.04
N ALA A 175 -13.00 12.76 8.74
CA ALA A 175 -13.62 11.98 7.68
C ALA A 175 -13.18 10.50 7.69
N ALA A 176 -11.95 10.20 8.07
CA ALA A 176 -11.46 8.83 8.19
C ALA A 176 -12.05 8.11 9.42
N LEU A 177 -12.05 8.77 10.59
CA LEU A 177 -12.47 8.15 11.84
C LEU A 177 -13.99 7.98 11.98
N THR A 178 -14.79 8.71 11.18
CA THR A 178 -16.25 8.57 11.16
C THR A 178 -16.75 7.46 10.24
N GLN A 179 -15.87 6.85 9.43
CA GLN A 179 -16.23 5.71 8.59
C GLN A 179 -16.35 4.42 9.41
N PRO A 180 -17.09 3.41 8.92
CA PRO A 180 -17.00 2.06 9.46
C PRO A 180 -15.54 1.59 9.51
N GLN A 181 -15.14 1.03 10.67
CA GLN A 181 -13.78 0.57 10.89
C GLN A 181 -13.71 -0.94 10.63
N VAL A 182 -12.87 -1.32 9.69
CA VAL A 182 -12.74 -2.69 9.16
C VAL A 182 -11.27 -3.11 9.13
N PHE A 183 -10.99 -4.35 8.72
CA PHE A 183 -9.64 -4.75 8.38
C PHE A 183 -9.13 -3.88 7.22
N VAL A 184 -7.98 -3.23 7.39
CA VAL A 184 -7.27 -2.42 6.39
C VAL A 184 -5.88 -2.99 6.16
N HIS A 185 -5.61 -3.40 4.93
CA HIS A 185 -4.33 -3.91 4.47
C HIS A 185 -3.23 -2.83 4.43
N ARG A 186 -3.60 -1.58 4.15
CA ARG A 186 -2.79 -0.36 3.97
C ARG A 186 -2.08 -0.23 2.62
N ASP A 187 -1.61 -1.32 2.05
CA ASP A 187 -0.88 -1.32 0.77
C ASP A 187 -1.55 -2.24 -0.28
N TYR A 188 -2.91 -2.19 -0.34
CA TYR A 188 -3.75 -2.95 -1.27
C TYR A 188 -3.77 -2.28 -2.66
N HIS A 189 -2.70 -2.36 -3.40
CA HIS A 189 -2.52 -1.71 -4.71
C HIS A 189 -1.90 -2.66 -5.74
N SER A 190 -1.87 -2.25 -7.00
CA SER A 190 -1.51 -3.09 -8.15
C SER A 190 -0.11 -3.73 -8.09
N ARG A 191 0.81 -3.19 -7.31
CA ARG A 191 2.16 -3.77 -7.11
C ARG A 191 2.22 -4.86 -6.03
N ASN A 192 1.16 -4.99 -5.24
CA ASN A 192 1.05 -5.99 -4.17
C ASN A 192 -0.04 -7.03 -4.46
N LEU A 193 -0.65 -6.96 -5.64
CA LEU A 193 -1.61 -7.96 -6.12
C LEU A 193 -0.98 -8.79 -7.24
N MET A 194 -1.02 -10.11 -7.08
CA MET A 194 -0.51 -11.10 -8.02
C MET A 194 -1.63 -11.65 -8.88
N ILE A 195 -1.36 -11.86 -10.16
CA ILE A 195 -2.28 -12.59 -11.04
C ILE A 195 -2.09 -14.07 -10.80
N CYS A 196 -3.15 -14.71 -10.34
CA CYS A 196 -3.21 -16.15 -10.10
C CYS A 196 -4.26 -16.79 -11.02
N GLU A 197 -4.01 -18.03 -11.48
CA GLU A 197 -4.97 -18.79 -12.29
C GLU A 197 -6.17 -19.22 -11.46
N GLU A 198 -5.93 -19.56 -10.18
CA GLU A 198 -6.96 -19.90 -9.22
C GLU A 198 -6.97 -18.89 -8.08
N HIS A 199 -8.14 -18.55 -7.56
CA HIS A 199 -8.32 -17.62 -6.43
C HIS A 199 -7.65 -16.25 -6.64
N ASN A 200 -7.81 -15.65 -7.82
CA ASN A 200 -7.30 -14.32 -8.15
C ASN A 200 -7.99 -13.22 -7.29
N PRO A 201 -7.25 -12.22 -6.75
CA PRO A 201 -5.81 -12.04 -6.76
C PRO A 201 -5.08 -12.82 -5.66
N GLY A 202 -3.79 -13.07 -5.86
CA GLY A 202 -2.86 -13.34 -4.77
C GLY A 202 -2.44 -12.02 -4.11
N ILE A 203 -2.41 -11.94 -2.78
CA ILE A 203 -2.22 -10.70 -2.04
C ILE A 203 -0.93 -10.75 -1.23
N LEU A 204 -0.08 -9.72 -1.38
CA LEU A 204 1.24 -9.60 -0.74
C LEU A 204 1.29 -8.36 0.17
N ASP A 205 2.31 -8.29 1.03
CA ASP A 205 2.71 -7.11 1.83
C ASP A 205 1.64 -6.65 2.84
N PHE A 206 1.01 -7.60 3.53
CA PHE A 206 -0.13 -7.42 4.43
C PHE A 206 0.22 -7.25 5.92
N GLN A 207 1.48 -7.40 6.32
CA GLN A 207 1.88 -7.49 7.74
C GLN A 207 1.69 -6.20 8.55
N ASP A 208 1.49 -5.07 7.90
CA ASP A 208 1.23 -3.77 8.53
C ASP A 208 -0.26 -3.43 8.62
N ALA A 209 -1.13 -4.45 8.50
CA ALA A 209 -2.58 -4.29 8.55
C ALA A 209 -3.05 -3.71 9.90
N VAL A 210 -4.13 -2.94 9.84
CA VAL A 210 -4.73 -2.26 10.99
C VAL A 210 -6.26 -2.32 10.93
N ILE A 211 -6.95 -1.92 12.00
CA ILE A 211 -8.38 -1.59 11.96
C ILE A 211 -8.51 -0.14 11.50
N GLY A 212 -9.21 0.12 10.41
CA GLY A 212 -9.29 1.47 9.84
C GLY A 212 -10.47 1.70 8.90
N PRO A 213 -10.48 2.87 8.21
CA PRO A 213 -11.62 3.31 7.40
C PRO A 213 -11.91 2.38 6.24
N VAL A 214 -13.19 2.03 6.04
CA VAL A 214 -13.66 1.12 4.99
C VAL A 214 -13.20 1.51 3.57
N THR A 215 -13.00 2.80 3.29
CA THR A 215 -12.58 3.26 1.96
C THR A 215 -11.06 3.29 1.77
N TYR A 216 -10.24 3.00 2.79
CA TYR A 216 -8.77 3.15 2.68
C TYR A 216 -8.16 2.26 1.57
N ASP A 217 -8.42 0.96 1.64
CA ASP A 217 -7.87 0.01 0.66
C ASP A 217 -8.54 0.14 -0.72
N LEU A 218 -9.81 0.54 -0.75
CA LEU A 218 -10.51 0.89 -1.99
C LEU A 218 -9.81 2.04 -2.72
N VAL A 219 -9.42 3.09 -1.98
CA VAL A 219 -8.59 4.19 -2.50
C VAL A 219 -7.25 3.68 -2.98
N SER A 220 -6.59 2.84 -2.17
CA SER A 220 -5.29 2.26 -2.49
C SER A 220 -5.29 1.55 -3.84
N LEU A 221 -6.37 0.82 -4.11
CA LEU A 221 -6.60 0.07 -5.34
C LEU A 221 -6.97 0.97 -6.53
N LEU A 222 -8.04 1.77 -6.39
CA LEU A 222 -8.66 2.48 -7.51
C LEU A 222 -8.02 3.83 -7.82
N LYS A 223 -7.36 4.46 -6.84
CA LYS A 223 -6.56 5.69 -6.99
C LYS A 223 -5.08 5.38 -6.73
N ASP A 224 -4.59 4.32 -7.37
CA ASP A 224 -3.22 3.83 -7.25
C ASP A 224 -2.20 4.90 -7.68
N CYS A 225 -1.07 4.96 -6.97
CA CYS A 225 0.02 5.88 -7.28
C CYS A 225 0.78 5.52 -8.57
N TYR A 226 0.62 4.29 -9.07
CA TYR A 226 1.39 3.76 -10.21
C TYR A 226 0.62 3.76 -11.53
N ILE A 227 -0.72 3.81 -11.48
CA ILE A 227 -1.59 3.90 -12.66
C ILE A 227 -2.75 4.86 -12.39
N LYS A 228 -3.22 5.60 -13.39
CA LYS A 228 -4.35 6.52 -13.26
C LYS A 228 -5.40 6.24 -14.33
N TRP A 229 -6.64 6.20 -13.89
CA TRP A 229 -7.82 6.01 -14.72
C TRP A 229 -8.68 7.27 -14.80
N PRO A 230 -9.54 7.42 -15.82
CA PRO A 230 -10.55 8.48 -15.85
C PRO A 230 -11.43 8.44 -14.59
N ARG A 231 -11.75 9.62 -14.06
CA ARG A 231 -12.51 9.75 -12.80
C ARG A 231 -13.86 9.04 -12.84
N GLU A 232 -14.55 9.10 -13.97
CA GLU A 232 -15.83 8.45 -14.20
C GLU A 232 -15.72 6.93 -14.04
N LYS A 233 -14.66 6.33 -14.56
CA LYS A 233 -14.38 4.90 -14.44
C LYS A 233 -14.04 4.51 -13.00
N VAL A 234 -13.21 5.30 -12.32
CA VAL A 234 -12.88 5.10 -10.90
C VAL A 234 -14.14 5.20 -10.02
N ASN A 235 -14.99 6.19 -10.25
CA ASN A 235 -16.24 6.34 -9.51
C ASN A 235 -17.22 5.19 -9.77
N ALA A 236 -17.28 4.66 -11.00
CA ALA A 236 -18.12 3.51 -11.31
C ALA A 236 -17.67 2.26 -10.52
N TRP A 237 -16.38 1.96 -10.47
CA TRP A 237 -15.86 0.86 -9.65
C TRP A 237 -16.06 1.09 -8.16
N ALA A 238 -15.89 2.34 -7.67
CA ALA A 238 -16.13 2.66 -6.27
C ALA A 238 -17.60 2.49 -5.87
N LEU A 239 -18.53 2.88 -6.75
CA LEU A 239 -19.96 2.65 -6.54
C LEU A 239 -20.35 1.18 -6.65
N ASP A 240 -19.75 0.42 -7.55
CA ASP A 240 -19.94 -1.03 -7.61
C ASP A 240 -19.55 -1.69 -6.27
N TYR A 241 -18.41 -1.28 -5.70
CA TYR A 241 -18.01 -1.73 -4.37
C TYR A 241 -19.02 -1.30 -3.29
N TYR A 242 -19.49 -0.06 -3.32
CA TYR A 242 -20.50 0.45 -2.39
C TYR A 242 -21.79 -0.39 -2.42
N TYR A 243 -22.28 -0.77 -3.60
CA TYR A 243 -23.48 -1.61 -3.72
C TYR A 243 -23.27 -3.06 -3.25
N ARG A 244 -22.04 -3.54 -3.19
CA ARG A 244 -21.69 -4.85 -2.62
C ARG A 244 -21.57 -4.82 -1.09
N LEU A 245 -21.45 -3.62 -0.48
CA LEU A 245 -21.48 -3.48 0.98
C LEU A 245 -22.92 -3.64 1.47
N GLU A 246 -23.23 -4.72 2.20
CA GLU A 246 -24.59 -5.09 2.59
C GLU A 246 -25.27 -4.10 3.55
N GLN A 247 -24.51 -3.26 4.28
CA GLN A 247 -25.01 -2.32 5.27
C GLN A 247 -24.21 -1.02 5.24
N THR A 248 -24.76 0.00 4.60
CA THR A 248 -24.25 1.37 4.69
C THR A 248 -25.37 2.30 5.12
N GLU A 249 -25.14 3.07 6.18
CA GLU A 249 -26.07 4.13 6.63
C GLU A 249 -25.91 5.42 5.83
N ILE A 250 -25.00 5.44 4.84
CA ILE A 250 -24.65 6.59 4.02
C ILE A 250 -25.08 6.39 2.58
N ASP A 251 -25.50 7.47 1.90
CA ASP A 251 -25.83 7.44 0.49
C ASP A 251 -24.57 7.43 -0.41
N GLU A 252 -24.78 7.24 -1.72
CA GLU A 252 -23.72 7.22 -2.73
C GLU A 252 -22.83 8.47 -2.66
N ALA A 253 -23.43 9.65 -2.51
CA ALA A 253 -22.70 10.91 -2.48
C ALA A 253 -21.79 11.01 -1.25
N GLY A 254 -22.30 10.58 -0.10
CA GLY A 254 -21.53 10.49 1.13
C GLY A 254 -20.41 9.47 1.06
N PHE A 255 -20.65 8.29 0.45
CA PHE A 255 -19.62 7.28 0.24
C PHE A 255 -18.50 7.78 -0.68
N LEU A 256 -18.84 8.38 -1.82
CA LEU A 256 -17.86 8.99 -2.71
C LEU A 256 -17.09 10.13 -2.04
N ARG A 257 -17.72 10.88 -1.14
CA ARG A 257 -17.04 11.90 -0.34
C ARG A 257 -16.02 11.26 0.62
N TRP A 258 -16.36 10.18 1.32
CA TRP A 258 -15.41 9.42 2.14
C TRP A 258 -14.23 8.92 1.31
N PHE A 259 -14.54 8.31 0.16
CA PHE A 259 -13.55 7.80 -0.79
C PHE A 259 -12.60 8.90 -1.30
N ASP A 260 -13.13 10.08 -1.65
CA ASP A 260 -12.33 11.21 -2.12
C ASP A 260 -11.44 11.77 -1.01
N LEU A 261 -11.98 12.03 0.19
CA LEU A 261 -11.22 12.58 1.32
C LEU A 261 -10.16 11.59 1.83
N MET A 262 -10.48 10.29 1.88
CA MET A 262 -9.49 9.26 2.18
C MET A 262 -8.39 9.23 1.13
N GLY A 263 -8.73 9.47 -0.14
CA GLY A 263 -7.78 9.63 -1.23
C GLY A 263 -6.79 10.78 -0.98
N VAL A 264 -7.28 11.91 -0.52
CA VAL A 264 -6.41 13.05 -0.16
C VAL A 264 -5.40 12.66 0.92
N GLN A 265 -5.86 12.06 2.04
CA GLN A 265 -4.98 11.62 3.12
C GLN A 265 -3.90 10.66 2.61
N ARG A 266 -4.31 9.61 1.87
CA ARG A 266 -3.40 8.61 1.36
C ARG A 266 -2.38 9.17 0.36
N HIS A 267 -2.79 10.10 -0.50
CA HIS A 267 -1.88 10.70 -1.49
C HIS A 267 -0.90 11.69 -0.85
N LEU A 268 -1.28 12.40 0.20
CA LEU A 268 -0.35 13.17 1.01
C LEU A 268 0.71 12.27 1.65
N LYS A 269 0.28 11.17 2.31
CA LYS A 269 1.17 10.15 2.85
C LYS A 269 2.13 9.61 1.78
N ALA A 270 1.60 9.12 0.65
CA ALA A 270 2.39 8.48 -0.39
C ALA A 270 3.43 9.44 -0.99
N SER A 271 3.06 10.69 -1.29
CA SER A 271 3.98 11.70 -1.81
C SER A 271 5.12 12.00 -0.83
N GLY A 272 4.82 12.06 0.47
CA GLY A 272 5.83 12.21 1.53
C GLY A 272 6.74 10.97 1.65
N ILE A 273 6.18 9.74 1.55
CA ILE A 273 6.96 8.50 1.53
C ILE A 273 7.91 8.48 0.33
N PHE A 274 7.47 8.83 -0.87
CA PHE A 274 8.30 8.84 -2.07
C PHE A 274 9.49 9.80 -1.93
N ALA A 275 9.27 11.00 -1.39
CA ALA A 275 10.33 11.93 -1.05
C ALA A 275 11.28 11.35 0.02
N ARG A 276 10.77 10.71 1.07
CA ARG A 276 11.55 10.06 2.12
C ARG A 276 12.43 8.93 1.56
N LEU A 277 11.90 8.09 0.69
CA LEU A 277 12.63 7.00 0.03
C LEU A 277 13.84 7.53 -0.77
N CYS A 278 13.68 8.67 -1.46
CA CYS A 278 14.81 9.33 -2.13
C CYS A 278 15.88 9.78 -1.14
N HIS A 279 15.49 10.55 -0.11
CA HIS A 279 16.47 11.23 0.76
C HIS A 279 17.05 10.34 1.86
N ARG A 280 16.32 9.35 2.34
CA ARG A 280 16.75 8.44 3.41
C ARG A 280 17.36 7.15 2.86
N ASP A 281 16.75 6.60 1.81
CA ASP A 281 17.03 5.23 1.34
C ASP A 281 17.71 5.20 -0.02
N ASN A 282 18.02 6.38 -0.61
CA ASN A 282 18.63 6.56 -1.93
C ASN A 282 17.83 5.90 -3.08
N LYS A 283 16.50 5.83 -2.96
CA LYS A 283 15.58 5.27 -3.94
C LYS A 283 14.85 6.40 -4.69
N SER A 284 15.52 7.07 -5.62
CA SER A 284 14.98 8.23 -6.35
C SER A 284 13.90 7.88 -7.38
N GLY A 285 13.79 6.62 -7.81
CA GLY A 285 12.82 6.19 -8.83
C GLY A 285 11.35 6.47 -8.49
N TYR A 286 11.00 6.59 -7.21
CA TYR A 286 9.63 6.90 -6.77
C TYR A 286 9.23 8.38 -6.94
N LEU A 287 10.19 9.29 -7.11
CA LEU A 287 9.89 10.73 -7.28
C LEU A 287 9.04 11.01 -8.53
N GLN A 288 9.18 10.20 -9.57
CA GLN A 288 8.40 10.32 -10.80
C GLN A 288 6.90 10.06 -10.62
N ASP A 289 6.51 9.36 -9.55
CA ASP A 289 5.10 9.04 -9.26
C ASP A 289 4.40 10.14 -8.44
N ILE A 290 5.15 11.09 -7.85
CA ILE A 290 4.57 12.17 -7.03
C ILE A 290 3.61 13.06 -7.83
N PRO A 291 3.92 13.53 -9.07
CA PRO A 291 2.99 14.38 -9.82
C PRO A 291 1.64 13.68 -10.11
N ARG A 292 1.66 12.38 -10.45
CA ARG A 292 0.43 11.59 -10.65
C ARG A 292 -0.35 11.49 -9.35
N THR A 293 0.33 11.21 -8.24
CA THR A 293 -0.26 11.06 -6.91
C THR A 293 -0.92 12.37 -6.46
N LEU A 294 -0.25 13.52 -6.60
CA LEU A 294 -0.82 14.82 -6.26
C LEU A 294 -1.93 15.24 -7.23
N GLY A 295 -1.90 14.79 -8.48
CA GLY A 295 -2.93 15.03 -9.48
C GLY A 295 -4.31 14.52 -9.07
N TYR A 296 -4.42 13.47 -8.25
CA TYR A 296 -5.71 13.05 -7.68
C TYR A 296 -6.30 14.08 -6.70
N ILE A 297 -5.45 14.84 -6.01
CA ILE A 297 -5.90 15.89 -5.09
C ILE A 297 -6.35 17.12 -5.88
N THR A 298 -5.59 17.55 -6.89
CA THR A 298 -5.94 18.73 -7.70
C THR A 298 -7.19 18.50 -8.54
N ASP A 299 -7.49 17.26 -8.95
CA ASP A 299 -8.72 16.90 -9.66
C ASP A 299 -10.00 17.11 -8.81
N LEU A 300 -9.87 17.32 -7.49
CA LEU A 300 -10.99 17.57 -6.57
C LEU A 300 -11.36 19.05 -6.43
N GLU A 301 -10.65 19.97 -7.07
CA GLU A 301 -10.77 21.44 -6.91
C GLU A 301 -12.22 21.95 -6.97
N THR A 302 -12.99 21.49 -7.95
CA THR A 302 -14.35 22.00 -8.18
C THR A 302 -15.39 21.42 -7.24
N GLY A 303 -15.14 20.25 -6.65
CA GLY A 303 -16.12 19.52 -5.82
C GLY A 303 -15.94 19.73 -4.31
N TYR A 304 -14.78 20.23 -3.89
CA TYR A 304 -14.37 20.29 -2.48
C TYR A 304 -13.72 21.65 -2.14
N PRO A 305 -14.53 22.73 -2.03
CA PRO A 305 -13.99 24.09 -1.76
C PRO A 305 -13.17 24.18 -0.48
N GLU A 306 -13.43 23.31 0.51
CA GLU A 306 -12.64 23.20 1.74
C GLU A 306 -11.19 22.75 1.53
N LEU A 307 -10.90 22.06 0.42
CA LEU A 307 -9.53 21.69 0.03
C LEU A 307 -8.79 22.81 -0.70
N GLY A 308 -9.44 23.94 -0.99
CA GLY A 308 -8.88 25.06 -1.75
C GLY A 308 -7.47 25.47 -1.30
N PRO A 309 -7.18 25.66 0.00
CA PRO A 309 -5.84 26.03 0.46
C PRO A 309 -4.74 24.99 0.11
N LEU A 310 -5.08 23.69 0.07
CA LEU A 310 -4.16 22.63 -0.32
C LEU A 310 -3.98 22.61 -1.85
N VAL A 311 -5.07 22.68 -2.60
CA VAL A 311 -5.04 22.68 -4.07
C VAL A 311 -4.28 23.89 -4.59
N ASP A 312 -4.49 25.07 -4.00
CA ASP A 312 -3.72 26.30 -4.32
C ASP A 312 -2.21 26.09 -4.08
N LEU A 313 -1.83 25.57 -2.91
CA LEU A 313 -0.43 25.25 -2.59
C LEU A 313 0.17 24.26 -3.62
N LEU A 314 -0.57 23.21 -3.96
CA LEU A 314 -0.10 22.22 -4.93
C LEU A 314 0.12 22.82 -6.31
N ASN A 315 -0.83 23.61 -6.82
CA ASN A 315 -0.80 24.19 -8.16
C ASN A 315 0.21 25.33 -8.29
N THR A 316 0.37 26.15 -7.25
CA THR A 316 1.20 27.37 -7.34
C THR A 316 2.65 27.17 -6.92
N GLU A 317 2.95 26.20 -6.05
CA GLU A 317 4.29 26.03 -5.50
C GLU A 317 4.83 24.61 -5.66
N VAL A 318 4.06 23.57 -5.26
CA VAL A 318 4.58 22.21 -5.16
C VAL A 318 4.84 21.61 -6.54
N ILE A 319 3.82 21.55 -7.40
CA ILE A 319 3.95 20.96 -8.74
C ILE A 319 4.98 21.70 -9.61
N PRO A 320 4.99 23.04 -9.64
CA PRO A 320 6.02 23.78 -10.40
C PRO A 320 7.45 23.51 -9.91
N ALA A 321 7.67 23.36 -8.60
CA ALA A 321 9.00 23.13 -8.03
C ALA A 321 9.52 21.68 -8.24
N MET A 322 8.64 20.70 -8.49
CA MET A 322 9.00 19.29 -8.58
C MET A 322 10.05 18.99 -9.65
N ALA A 323 9.94 19.59 -10.84
CA ALA A 323 10.83 19.27 -11.96
C ALA A 323 12.29 19.60 -11.64
N GLU A 324 12.53 20.78 -11.01
CA GLU A 324 13.87 21.22 -10.61
C GLU A 324 14.41 20.37 -9.45
N ALA A 325 13.58 20.12 -8.43
CA ALA A 325 13.96 19.34 -7.25
C ALA A 325 14.30 17.90 -7.60
N ASN A 326 13.54 17.25 -8.48
CA ASN A 326 13.80 15.87 -8.91
C ASN A 326 15.16 15.73 -9.62
N ASN A 327 15.54 16.71 -10.44
CA ASN A 327 16.85 16.72 -11.11
C ASN A 327 18.03 16.79 -10.14
N GLN A 328 17.84 17.41 -8.96
CA GLN A 328 18.87 17.50 -7.91
C GLN A 328 19.04 16.22 -7.10
N CYS A 329 18.08 15.30 -7.13
CA CYS A 329 18.08 14.01 -6.42
C CYS A 329 18.48 12.83 -7.30
N THR A 330 18.75 13.04 -8.58
CA THR A 330 19.28 11.98 -9.46
C THR A 330 20.77 11.85 -9.21
N PRO A 331 21.31 10.64 -8.91
CA PRO A 331 22.72 10.43 -8.63
C PRO A 331 23.62 10.69 -9.84
#